data_465bad4420a467eec98e92fab3e883f7
#
_entry.id   465bad4420a467eec98e92fab3e883f7
#
_cell.length_a   1.000
_cell.length_b   1.000
_cell.length_c   1.000
_cell.angle_alpha   90.00
_cell.angle_beta   90.00
_cell.angle_gamma   90.00
#
_symmetry.space_group_name_H-M   'P 1'
#
loop_
_entity.id
_entity.type
_entity.pdbx_description
1 polymer ?
#
loop_
_entity_poly.entity_id
_entity_poly.type
_entity_poly.pdbx_seq_one_letter_code
_entity_poly.pdbx_strand_id
1 'polypeptide(L)'
;MKRILITGSRKYGLCEAICNLFDTISDIEYETASRSNGFNLDSSTGQNKLAEYYIDNNFDVFINNSALWKFHQVMTVETMYNAMEEADRPGHIVNIGSTADTGVKGRTWRY
;
A
#
# COMPACT_ATOMS: atom_id res chain seq x y z
N MET A 1 -1.56 -1.63 19.95
CA MET A 1 -2.44 -1.62 18.79
C MET A 1 -1.64 -1.42 17.52
N LYS A 2 -1.86 -2.22 16.50
CA LYS A 2 -1.20 -2.07 15.21
C LYS A 2 -1.98 -1.11 14.32
N ARG A 3 -1.27 -0.19 13.69
CA ARG A 3 -1.85 0.74 12.72
C ARG A 3 -1.38 0.35 11.33
N ILE A 4 -2.33 0.09 10.44
CA ILE A 4 -2.06 -0.46 9.10
C ILE A 4 -2.55 0.52 8.04
N LEU A 5 -1.69 0.81 7.06
CA LEU A 5 -2.07 1.57 5.88
C LEU A 5 -2.08 0.61 4.69
N ILE A 6 -3.21 0.51 4.02
CA ILE A 6 -3.37 -0.37 2.86
C ILE A 6 -3.75 0.44 1.62
N THR A 7 -3.06 0.21 0.51
CA THR A 7 -3.45 0.84 -0.76
C THR A 7 -4.56 0.06 -1.42
N GLY A 8 -5.52 0.77 -1.97
CA GLY A 8 -6.69 0.20 -2.61
C GLY A 8 -7.97 0.81 -2.10
N SER A 9 -9.09 0.42 -2.71
CA SER A 9 -10.40 0.91 -2.30
C SER A 9 -11.04 -0.03 -1.28
N ARG A 10 -11.57 0.55 -0.21
CA ARG A 10 -12.36 -0.18 0.79
C ARG A 10 -13.54 -0.94 0.18
N LYS A 11 -13.98 -0.53 -1.01
CA LYS A 11 -15.21 -1.03 -1.64
C LYS A 11 -15.01 -2.18 -2.60
N TYR A 12 -13.76 -2.52 -2.95
CA TYR A 12 -13.52 -3.47 -4.03
C TYR A 12 -12.45 -4.48 -3.71
N GLY A 13 -12.63 -5.69 -4.25
CA GLY A 13 -11.62 -6.71 -4.37
C GLY A 13 -10.96 -7.15 -3.08
N LEU A 14 -9.67 -7.45 -3.16
CA LEU A 14 -8.91 -7.97 -2.02
C LEU A 14 -8.81 -6.96 -0.88
N CYS A 15 -8.74 -5.67 -1.20
CA CYS A 15 -8.69 -4.63 -0.17
C CYS A 15 -9.96 -4.67 0.69
N GLU A 16 -11.14 -4.82 0.07
CA GLU A 16 -12.39 -4.97 0.79
C GLU A 16 -12.36 -6.19 1.71
N ALA A 17 -11.91 -7.32 1.19
CA ALA A 17 -11.83 -8.56 1.96
C ALA A 17 -10.90 -8.42 3.18
N ILE A 18 -9.74 -7.81 2.98
CA ILE A 18 -8.76 -7.57 4.05
C ILE A 18 -9.34 -6.63 5.10
N CYS A 19 -9.98 -5.54 4.67
CA CYS A 19 -10.60 -4.58 5.59
C CYS A 19 -11.72 -5.23 6.40
N ASN A 20 -12.53 -6.06 5.78
CA ASN A 20 -13.60 -6.79 6.48
C ASN A 20 -13.02 -7.73 7.55
N LEU A 21 -11.89 -8.36 7.25
CA LEU A 21 -11.19 -9.19 8.24
C LEU A 21 -10.67 -8.34 9.39
N PHE A 22 -10.06 -7.20 9.11
CA PHE A 22 -9.54 -6.30 10.14
C PHE A 22 -10.65 -5.76 11.05
N ASP A 23 -11.84 -5.55 10.52
CA ASP A 23 -12.98 -5.09 11.30
C ASP A 23 -13.36 -6.06 12.42
N THR A 24 -12.94 -7.34 12.31
CA THR A 24 -13.22 -8.35 13.34
C THR A 24 -12.13 -8.43 14.41
N ILE A 25 -11.04 -7.68 14.27
CA ILE A 25 -9.86 -7.75 15.17
C ILE A 25 -9.76 -6.45 15.96
N SER A 26 -9.88 -6.53 17.28
CA SER A 26 -9.93 -5.35 18.13
C SER A 26 -8.62 -4.59 18.28
N ASP A 27 -7.48 -5.25 18.03
CA ASP A 27 -6.15 -4.66 18.23
C ASP A 27 -5.56 -4.04 16.95
N ILE A 28 -6.38 -3.89 15.91
CA ILE A 28 -5.94 -3.34 14.63
C ILE A 28 -6.74 -2.08 14.30
N GLU A 29 -6.02 -1.01 13.95
CA GLU A 29 -6.57 0.14 13.26
C GLU A 29 -6.03 0.13 11.84
N TYR A 30 -6.87 0.46 10.86
CA TYR A 30 -6.41 0.52 9.48
C TYR A 30 -7.02 1.70 8.75
N GLU A 31 -6.33 2.16 7.70
CA GLU A 31 -6.84 3.15 6.76
C GLU A 31 -6.51 2.71 5.35
N THR A 32 -7.36 3.08 4.41
CA THR A 32 -7.14 2.81 2.99
C THR A 32 -6.64 4.06 2.29
N ALA A 33 -5.78 3.86 1.30
CA ALA A 33 -5.26 4.95 0.48
C ALA A 33 -5.49 4.62 -0.99
N SER A 34 -6.23 5.47 -1.67
CA SER A 34 -6.55 5.32 -3.09
C SER A 34 -6.72 6.70 -3.72
N ARG A 35 -6.88 6.72 -5.04
CA ARG A 35 -7.14 7.97 -5.74
C ARG A 35 -8.39 8.67 -5.23
N SER A 36 -9.40 7.91 -4.83
CA SER A 36 -10.67 8.48 -4.36
C SER A 36 -10.55 9.23 -3.05
N ASN A 37 -9.54 8.96 -2.23
CA ASN A 37 -9.29 9.70 -1.01
C ASN A 37 -7.98 10.50 -1.03
N GLY A 38 -7.52 10.86 -2.21
CA GLY A 38 -6.47 11.84 -2.37
C GLY A 38 -5.06 11.31 -2.60
N PHE A 39 -4.89 10.01 -2.80
CA PHE A 39 -3.56 9.42 -3.04
C PHE A 39 -3.44 8.89 -4.45
N ASN A 40 -2.92 9.73 -5.36
CA ASN A 40 -2.67 9.31 -6.72
C ASN A 40 -1.29 8.65 -6.82
N LEU A 41 -1.25 7.32 -6.73
CA LEU A 41 0.01 6.57 -6.72
C LEU A 41 0.63 6.40 -8.12
N ASP A 42 -0.03 6.90 -9.16
CA ASP A 42 0.55 6.96 -10.50
C ASP A 42 1.50 8.14 -10.70
N SER A 43 1.71 8.93 -9.66
CA SER A 43 2.65 10.05 -9.70
C SER A 43 3.60 10.01 -8.52
N SER A 44 4.81 10.54 -8.70
CA SER A 44 5.77 10.64 -7.61
C SER A 44 5.28 11.53 -6.47
N THR A 45 4.53 12.59 -6.80
CA THR A 45 3.92 13.47 -5.81
C THR A 45 2.97 12.69 -4.90
N GLY A 46 2.11 11.85 -5.48
CA GLY A 46 1.17 11.03 -4.71
C GLY A 46 1.87 9.97 -3.89
N GLN A 47 2.91 9.35 -4.43
CA GLN A 47 3.71 8.36 -3.71
C GLN A 47 4.39 9.00 -2.49
N ASN A 48 5.00 10.17 -2.66
CA ASN A 48 5.64 10.91 -1.56
C ASN A 48 4.62 11.34 -0.51
N LYS A 49 3.46 11.79 -0.95
CA LYS A 49 2.36 12.14 -0.04
C LYS A 49 1.94 10.95 0.83
N LEU A 50 1.85 9.77 0.23
CA LEU A 50 1.51 8.55 0.95
C LEU A 50 2.57 8.22 1.99
N ALA A 51 3.85 8.31 1.61
CA ALA A 51 4.95 8.03 2.52
C ALA A 51 4.98 9.00 3.70
N GLU A 52 4.78 10.29 3.45
CA GLU A 52 4.68 11.30 4.51
C GLU A 52 3.51 10.99 5.45
N TYR A 53 2.36 10.63 4.88
CA TYR A 53 1.19 10.28 5.66
C TYR A 53 1.44 9.08 6.57
N TYR A 54 2.12 8.06 6.02
CA TYR A 54 2.50 6.88 6.80
C TYR A 54 3.36 7.24 8.01
N ILE A 55 4.39 8.03 7.79
CA ILE A 55 5.31 8.42 8.86
C ILE A 55 4.64 9.35 9.88
N ASP A 56 3.93 10.37 9.41
CA ASP A 56 3.33 11.39 10.27
C ASP A 56 2.21 10.81 11.15
N ASN A 57 1.55 9.75 10.69
CA ASN A 57 0.45 9.13 11.44
C ASN A 57 0.86 7.86 12.17
N ASN A 58 2.15 7.60 12.26
CA ASN A 58 2.71 6.50 13.06
C ASN A 58 2.14 5.12 12.71
N PHE A 59 2.01 4.84 11.42
CA PHE A 59 1.62 3.49 10.99
C PHE A 59 2.74 2.49 11.25
N ASP A 60 2.36 1.24 11.47
CA ASP A 60 3.29 0.15 11.77
C ASP A 60 3.48 -0.79 10.58
N VAL A 61 2.46 -0.90 9.73
CA VAL A 61 2.44 -1.83 8.59
C VAL A 61 1.91 -1.13 7.37
N PHE A 62 2.59 -1.32 6.24
CA PHE A 62 2.10 -0.88 4.94
C PHE A 62 1.79 -2.08 4.06
N ILE A 63 0.54 -2.20 3.60
CA ILE A 63 0.12 -3.24 2.67
C ILE A 63 -0.04 -2.64 1.29
N ASN A 64 0.83 -3.02 0.37
CA ASN A 64 0.79 -2.55 -1.00
C ASN A 64 -0.06 -3.49 -1.84
N ASN A 65 -1.33 -3.14 -2.04
CA ASN A 65 -2.33 -3.96 -2.72
C ASN A 65 -2.76 -3.41 -4.08
N SER A 66 -2.37 -2.19 -4.44
CA SER A 66 -2.81 -1.57 -5.69
C SER A 66 -2.01 -2.07 -6.88
N ALA A 67 -2.70 -2.39 -7.98
CA ALA A 67 -2.06 -2.65 -9.28
C ALA A 67 -2.00 -1.33 -10.04
N LEU A 68 -0.80 -0.89 -10.40
CA LEU A 68 -0.56 0.40 -11.03
C LEU A 68 0.19 0.24 -12.35
N TRP A 69 0.11 1.27 -13.20
CA TRP A 69 0.82 1.28 -14.48
C TRP A 69 2.31 1.51 -14.32
N LYS A 70 3.10 1.00 -15.27
CA LYS A 70 4.52 1.33 -15.44
C LYS A 70 5.35 1.17 -14.17
N PHE A 71 5.13 0.07 -13.45
CA PHE A 71 5.89 -0.22 -12.22
C PHE A 71 5.70 0.80 -11.09
N HIS A 72 4.67 1.64 -11.15
CA HIS A 72 4.40 2.59 -10.06
C HIS A 72 4.16 1.88 -8.73
N GLN A 73 3.70 0.64 -8.78
CA GLN A 73 3.53 -0.19 -7.58
C GLN A 73 4.89 -0.44 -6.92
N VAL A 74 5.91 -0.75 -7.71
CA VAL A 74 7.28 -0.94 -7.21
C VAL A 74 7.85 0.39 -6.70
N MET A 75 7.61 1.47 -7.42
CA MET A 75 8.04 2.81 -7.02
C MET A 75 7.42 3.23 -5.69
N THR A 76 6.16 2.86 -5.46
CA THR A 76 5.48 3.13 -4.20
C THR A 76 6.16 2.40 -3.03
N VAL A 77 6.52 1.14 -3.22
CA VAL A 77 7.24 0.36 -2.19
C VAL A 77 8.60 0.98 -1.91
N GLU A 78 9.33 1.35 -2.96
CA GLU A 78 10.65 1.98 -2.81
C GLU A 78 10.56 3.30 -2.07
N THR A 79 9.60 4.14 -2.43
CA THR A 79 9.38 5.43 -1.78
C THR A 79 9.05 5.24 -0.29
N MET A 80 8.20 4.27 0.02
CA MET A 80 7.83 3.95 1.39
C MET A 80 9.03 3.44 2.19
N TYR A 81 9.80 2.54 1.61
CA TYR A 81 11.00 1.99 2.25
C TYR A 81 12.00 3.10 2.57
N ASN A 82 12.26 3.98 1.61
CA ASN A 82 13.18 5.09 1.80
C ASN A 82 12.70 6.05 2.89
N ALA A 83 11.40 6.29 2.98
CA ALA A 83 10.84 7.14 4.03
C ALA A 83 11.00 6.52 5.41
N MET A 84 10.79 5.21 5.54
CA MET A 84 11.02 4.50 6.81
C MET A 84 12.48 4.58 7.22
N GLU A 85 13.40 4.43 6.28
CA GLU A 85 14.83 4.48 6.53
C GLU A 85 15.27 5.88 6.95
N GLU A 86 14.82 6.92 6.25
CA GLU A 86 15.13 8.31 6.60
C GLU A 86 14.59 8.70 7.97
N ALA A 87 13.40 8.22 8.33
CA ALA A 87 12.78 8.51 9.61
C ALA A 87 13.33 7.64 10.74
N ASP A 88 14.22 6.71 10.43
CA ASP A 88 14.75 5.73 11.38
C ASP A 88 13.62 5.00 12.12
N ARG A 89 12.58 4.66 11.37
CA ARG A 89 11.41 3.95 11.90
C ARG A 89 11.27 2.60 11.24
N PRO A 90 11.50 1.52 11.99
CA PRO A 90 11.26 0.20 11.45
C PRO A 90 9.76 0.03 11.18
N GLY A 91 9.46 -0.60 10.07
CA GLY A 91 8.09 -0.89 9.68
C GLY A 91 8.03 -2.22 8.98
N HIS A 92 6.83 -2.61 8.59
CA HIS A 92 6.62 -3.86 7.88
C HIS A 92 5.91 -3.54 6.57
N ILE A 93 6.50 -3.97 5.46
CA ILE A 93 5.90 -3.82 4.15
C ILE A 93 5.42 -5.18 3.67
N VAL A 94 4.12 -5.27 3.39
CA VAL A 94 3.52 -6.46 2.79
C VAL A 94 3.16 -6.11 1.35
N ASN A 95 3.80 -6.78 0.41
CA ASN A 95 3.54 -6.55 -1.01
C ASN A 95 2.67 -7.68 -1.55
N ILE A 96 1.49 -7.34 -2.05
CA ILE A 96 0.58 -8.33 -2.61
C ILE A 96 1.05 -8.66 -4.02
N GLY A 97 1.46 -9.91 -4.21
CA GLY A 97 1.90 -10.39 -5.50
C GLY A 97 0.74 -10.61 -6.47
N SER A 98 1.09 -10.79 -7.72
CA SER A 98 0.13 -11.02 -8.79
C SER A 98 0.45 -12.34 -9.50
N THR A 99 -0.55 -12.95 -10.14
CA THR A 99 -0.34 -14.10 -11.01
C THR A 99 0.57 -13.78 -12.20
N ALA A 100 0.78 -12.50 -12.51
CA ALA A 100 1.74 -12.07 -13.52
C ALA A 100 3.16 -12.50 -13.18
N ASP A 101 3.50 -12.63 -11.91
CA ASP A 101 4.81 -13.10 -11.45
C ASP A 101 5.06 -14.56 -11.82
N THR A 102 4.02 -15.32 -12.08
CA THR A 102 4.13 -16.73 -12.49
C THR A 102 4.12 -16.90 -13.99
N GLY A 103 4.21 -15.80 -14.74
CA GLY A 103 4.29 -15.83 -16.19
C GLY A 103 2.96 -15.79 -16.92
N VAL A 104 1.91 -15.32 -16.26
CA VAL A 104 0.62 -15.11 -16.93
C VAL A 104 0.79 -14.11 -18.05
N LYS A 105 0.48 -14.55 -19.28
CA LYS A 105 0.76 -13.82 -20.49
C LYS A 105 0.04 -12.46 -20.53
N GLY A 106 0.78 -11.43 -20.91
CA GLY A 106 0.22 -10.11 -21.20
C GLY A 106 0.11 -9.16 -20.03
N ARG A 107 0.52 -9.57 -18.81
CA ARG A 107 0.39 -8.72 -17.62
C ARG A 107 1.67 -8.57 -16.80
N THR A 108 2.72 -9.27 -17.14
CA THR A 108 3.93 -9.33 -16.33
C THR A 108 4.59 -7.97 -16.11
N TRP A 109 4.50 -7.09 -17.09
CA TRP A 109 5.16 -5.79 -17.02
C TRP A 109 4.45 -4.79 -16.07
N ARG A 110 3.27 -5.11 -15.57
CA ARG A 110 2.52 -4.22 -14.67
C ARG A 110 2.84 -4.42 -13.20
N TYR A 111 3.40 -5.56 -12.89
CA TYR A 111 3.54 -6.01 -11.52
C TYR A 111 5.01 -6.33 -11.19
#